data_138db8c9bb667def9d301c3112c4bc31
#
_entry.id   138db8c9bb667def9d301c3112c4bc31
#
_cell.length_a   1.000
_cell.length_b   1.000
_cell.length_c   1.000
_cell.angle_alpha   90.00
_cell.angle_beta   90.00
_cell.angle_gamma   90.00
#
_symmetry.space_group_name_H-M   'P 1'
#
loop_
_entity.id
_entity.type
_entity.pdbx_description
1 polymer ?
#
loop_
_entity_poly.entity_id
_entity_poly.type
_entity_poly.pdbx_seq_one_letter_code
_entity_poly.pdbx_strand_id
1 'polypeptide(L)'
;MEPESRLAKVPNFRDVGKTVNQFLGKRTIREGLLFRSGRLDDATPADKELIHDQLGIKTILDLRTKTEILKQIRKHRRSAEDDEIPGVEYHRIKINGRAFERHLLSLLSWWDFFKVIFFFVFQYRIEAIRVLSRQVMLPRGLVCLGLDTLDHCGPELREALSFYTSPQTLPCVIHCTQGKDRTGLICALVLMILDIPLAAIEHDYFLTDDALMPTRPQMLVEIREIGLTDEWASTAKDMISSIERHIRDNHGGLDSYLDSIGFDQHQRGRVRETLLY
;
A
#
# COMPACT_ATOMS: atom_id res chain seq x y z
N MET A 1 26.22 -2.97 15.18
CA MET A 1 25.09 -2.99 14.20
C MET A 1 24.21 -4.15 14.64
N GLU A 2 23.12 -3.84 15.37
CA GLU A 2 22.17 -4.89 15.76
C GLU A 2 21.58 -5.50 14.46
N PRO A 3 21.42 -6.83 14.39
CA PRO A 3 20.78 -7.46 13.25
C PRO A 3 19.38 -6.86 13.13
N GLU A 4 19.08 -6.20 12.01
CA GLU A 4 17.72 -5.81 11.68
C GLU A 4 16.83 -7.05 11.92
N SER A 5 15.80 -6.89 12.75
CA SER A 5 14.81 -7.93 13.03
C SER A 5 14.05 -8.24 11.74
N ARG A 6 14.68 -9.03 10.87
CA ARG A 6 14.04 -9.48 9.63
C ARG A 6 13.00 -10.51 9.97
N LEU A 7 11.74 -10.19 9.72
CA LEU A 7 10.68 -11.18 9.74
C LEU A 7 10.95 -12.23 8.67
N ALA A 8 10.89 -13.51 9.06
CA ALA A 8 11.31 -14.61 8.18
C ALA A 8 10.38 -14.81 6.97
N LYS A 9 9.08 -14.56 7.15
CA LYS A 9 8.03 -14.80 6.14
C LYS A 9 7.16 -13.59 5.81
N VAL A 10 7.54 -12.40 6.27
CA VAL A 10 6.83 -11.16 5.94
C VAL A 10 7.72 -10.33 5.01
N PRO A 11 7.45 -10.34 3.70
CA PRO A 11 8.30 -9.65 2.74
C PRO A 11 8.18 -8.14 2.89
N ASN A 12 9.23 -7.41 2.50
CA ASN A 12 9.23 -5.96 2.43
C ASN A 12 8.92 -5.25 3.77
N PHE A 13 9.15 -5.93 4.91
CA PHE A 13 8.92 -5.36 6.25
C PHE A 13 10.06 -4.43 6.64
N ARG A 14 9.72 -3.21 7.07
CA ARG A 14 10.66 -2.24 7.62
C ARG A 14 9.99 -1.11 8.39
N ASP A 15 10.78 -0.46 9.24
CA ASP A 15 10.47 0.82 9.88
C ASP A 15 10.79 1.98 8.91
N VAL A 16 9.78 2.69 8.46
CA VAL A 16 9.93 3.81 7.52
C VAL A 16 10.67 4.98 8.17
N GLY A 17 10.42 5.26 9.46
CA GLY A 17 11.11 6.32 10.19
C GLY A 17 12.62 6.07 10.25
N LYS A 18 13.01 4.83 10.60
CA LYS A 18 14.42 4.42 10.64
C LYS A 18 15.08 4.54 9.26
N THR A 19 14.40 4.04 8.21
CA THR A 19 14.91 4.09 6.83
C THR A 19 15.17 5.53 6.38
N VAL A 20 14.21 6.42 6.59
CA VAL A 20 14.30 7.83 6.21
C VAL A 20 15.39 8.54 7.03
N ASN A 21 15.45 8.32 8.33
CA ASN A 21 16.48 8.93 9.20
C ASN A 21 17.90 8.51 8.80
N GLN A 22 18.10 7.24 8.47
CA GLN A 22 19.39 6.73 7.97
C GLN A 22 19.80 7.41 6.65
N PHE A 23 18.87 7.56 5.70
CA PHE A 23 19.12 8.27 4.46
C PHE A 23 19.49 9.75 4.67
N LEU A 24 18.76 10.43 5.56
CA LEU A 24 18.98 11.85 5.87
C LEU A 24 20.20 12.11 6.75
N GLY A 25 20.75 11.08 7.40
CA GLY A 25 21.84 11.23 8.38
C GLY A 25 21.44 12.00 9.64
N LYS A 26 20.14 12.12 9.92
CA LYS A 26 19.59 12.83 11.09
C LYS A 26 18.26 12.21 11.55
N ARG A 27 17.96 12.39 12.86
CA ARG A 27 16.70 11.97 13.44
C ARG A 27 15.62 13.01 13.14
N THR A 28 14.72 12.71 12.22
CA THR A 28 13.60 13.57 11.82
C THR A 28 12.28 12.93 12.21
N ILE A 29 12.09 11.65 11.87
CA ILE A 29 10.88 10.89 12.13
C ILE A 29 11.10 10.01 13.34
N ARG A 30 10.11 9.89 14.23
CA ARG A 30 10.15 8.93 15.32
C ARG A 30 10.19 7.52 14.80
N GLU A 31 11.25 6.80 15.13
CA GLU A 31 11.43 5.40 14.75
C GLU A 31 10.50 4.50 15.59
N GLY A 32 10.18 3.33 15.04
CA GLY A 32 9.32 2.36 15.72
C GLY A 32 7.83 2.70 15.71
N LEU A 33 7.35 3.64 14.90
CA LEU A 33 5.94 4.02 14.85
C LEU A 33 5.25 3.72 13.53
N LEU A 34 5.95 3.93 12.40
CA LEU A 34 5.43 3.71 11.05
C LEU A 34 6.17 2.55 10.41
N PHE A 35 5.51 1.41 10.28
CA PHE A 35 6.04 0.23 9.60
C PHE A 35 5.28 -0.03 8.30
N ARG A 36 5.99 -0.59 7.32
CA ARG A 36 5.38 -1.09 6.08
C ARG A 36 5.79 -2.53 5.81
N SER A 37 4.93 -3.28 5.09
CA SER A 37 5.24 -4.65 4.70
C SER A 37 4.44 -5.11 3.47
N GLY A 38 4.77 -6.28 2.94
CA GLY A 38 3.87 -7.11 2.17
C GLY A 38 2.86 -7.83 3.06
N ARG A 39 2.11 -8.75 2.48
CA ARG A 39 1.08 -9.51 3.21
C ARG A 39 1.66 -10.29 4.40
N LEU A 40 0.87 -10.40 5.46
CA LEU A 40 1.23 -11.06 6.71
C LEU A 40 0.73 -12.52 6.79
N ASP A 41 0.00 -12.99 5.77
CA ASP A 41 -0.65 -14.32 5.78
C ASP A 41 0.31 -15.49 5.96
N ASP A 42 1.58 -15.33 5.56
CA ASP A 42 2.64 -16.34 5.68
C ASP A 42 3.48 -16.15 6.97
N ALA A 43 3.14 -15.20 7.87
CA ALA A 43 3.90 -14.92 9.09
C ALA A 43 4.00 -16.16 9.98
N THR A 44 5.22 -16.48 10.40
CA THR A 44 5.47 -17.57 11.35
C THR A 44 5.04 -17.18 12.76
N PRO A 45 4.86 -18.14 13.69
CA PRO A 45 4.63 -17.81 15.11
C PRO A 45 5.69 -16.86 15.68
N ALA A 46 6.96 -17.05 15.33
CA ALA A 46 8.06 -16.16 15.74
C ALA A 46 7.95 -14.77 15.12
N ASP A 47 7.50 -14.66 13.84
CA ASP A 47 7.23 -13.36 13.23
C ASP A 47 6.09 -12.63 13.95
N LYS A 48 5.02 -13.35 14.32
CA LYS A 48 3.87 -12.81 15.06
C LYS A 48 4.27 -12.31 16.44
N GLU A 49 5.06 -13.09 17.18
CA GLU A 49 5.64 -12.70 18.47
C GLU A 49 6.52 -11.45 18.34
N LEU A 50 7.40 -11.41 17.34
CA LEU A 50 8.24 -10.23 17.08
C LEU A 50 7.40 -8.98 16.82
N ILE A 51 6.35 -9.08 15.99
CA ILE A 51 5.45 -7.97 15.66
C ILE A 51 4.73 -7.47 16.92
N HIS A 52 4.15 -8.35 17.71
CA HIS A 52 3.36 -7.97 18.89
C HIS A 52 4.24 -7.61 20.07
N ASP A 53 5.14 -8.53 20.50
CA ASP A 53 5.80 -8.41 21.80
C ASP A 53 7.06 -7.54 21.77
N GLN A 54 7.82 -7.57 20.67
CA GLN A 54 9.07 -6.81 20.59
C GLN A 54 8.89 -5.44 19.91
N LEU A 55 8.13 -5.38 18.82
CA LEU A 55 7.87 -4.12 18.12
C LEU A 55 6.66 -3.36 18.70
N GLY A 56 5.85 -4.01 19.53
CA GLY A 56 4.68 -3.41 20.18
C GLY A 56 3.63 -2.91 19.19
N ILE A 57 3.51 -3.55 18.01
CA ILE A 57 2.55 -3.15 16.99
C ILE A 57 1.13 -3.26 17.55
N LYS A 58 0.38 -2.15 17.49
CA LYS A 58 -1.01 -2.09 17.95
C LYS A 58 -2.00 -2.25 16.83
N THR A 59 -1.66 -1.76 15.63
CA THR A 59 -2.59 -1.68 14.51
C THR A 59 -1.97 -2.23 13.23
N ILE A 60 -2.75 -2.98 12.48
CA ILE A 60 -2.42 -3.42 11.13
C ILE A 60 -3.46 -2.88 10.16
N LEU A 61 -2.99 -2.11 9.16
CA LEU A 61 -3.82 -1.59 8.07
C LEU A 61 -3.65 -2.48 6.84
N ASP A 62 -4.67 -3.27 6.52
CA ASP A 62 -4.72 -4.12 5.32
C ASP A 62 -5.43 -3.39 4.17
N LEU A 63 -4.67 -3.01 3.16
CA LEU A 63 -5.15 -2.25 1.99
C LEU A 63 -5.66 -3.14 0.85
N ARG A 64 -5.76 -4.46 1.07
CA ARG A 64 -6.13 -5.42 0.03
C ARG A 64 -7.61 -5.41 -0.29
N THR A 65 -7.91 -5.82 -1.51
CA THR A 65 -9.29 -6.10 -1.93
C THR A 65 -9.79 -7.43 -1.34
N LYS A 66 -11.11 -7.55 -1.22
CA LYS A 66 -11.74 -8.81 -0.78
C LYS A 66 -11.33 -10.02 -1.63
N THR A 67 -11.10 -9.81 -2.94
CA THR A 67 -10.66 -10.88 -3.85
C THR A 67 -9.27 -11.39 -3.52
N GLU A 68 -8.33 -10.48 -3.18
CA GLU A 68 -6.97 -10.85 -2.77
C GLU A 68 -6.98 -11.62 -1.45
N ILE A 69 -7.75 -11.17 -0.47
CA ILE A 69 -7.90 -11.86 0.84
C ILE A 69 -8.50 -13.26 0.64
N LEU A 70 -9.60 -13.38 -0.10
CA LEU A 70 -10.24 -14.67 -0.37
C LEU A 70 -9.34 -15.64 -1.13
N LYS A 71 -8.47 -15.14 -2.02
CA LYS A 71 -7.47 -15.95 -2.71
C LYS A 71 -6.48 -16.58 -1.73
N GLN A 72 -6.00 -15.81 -0.73
CA GLN A 72 -5.08 -16.31 0.29
C GLN A 72 -5.77 -17.30 1.24
N ILE A 73 -6.97 -17.01 1.72
CA ILE A 73 -7.77 -17.93 2.53
C ILE A 73 -7.92 -19.30 1.86
N ARG A 74 -8.25 -19.31 0.55
CA ARG A 74 -8.36 -20.55 -0.23
C ARG A 74 -7.02 -21.29 -0.36
N LYS A 75 -5.93 -20.53 -0.57
CA LYS A 75 -4.58 -21.09 -0.71
C LYS A 75 -4.13 -21.79 0.59
N HIS A 76 -4.37 -21.16 1.73
CA HIS A 76 -3.93 -21.65 3.03
C HIS A 76 -4.93 -22.61 3.69
N ARG A 77 -6.17 -22.74 3.16
CA ARG A 77 -7.28 -23.52 3.75
C ARG A 77 -7.56 -23.12 5.21
N ARG A 78 -7.40 -21.85 5.53
CA ARG A 78 -7.61 -21.24 6.86
C ARG A 78 -8.66 -20.14 6.77
N SER A 79 -9.19 -19.70 7.92
CA SER A 79 -10.01 -18.49 7.97
C SER A 79 -9.10 -17.24 7.96
N ALA A 80 -9.67 -16.07 7.66
CA ALA A 80 -8.92 -14.82 7.75
C ALA A 80 -8.51 -14.47 9.20
N GLU A 81 -9.28 -14.96 10.17
CA GLU A 81 -9.06 -14.76 11.60
C GLU A 81 -7.89 -15.62 12.13
N ASP A 82 -7.66 -16.80 11.54
CA ASP A 82 -6.54 -17.68 11.91
C ASP A 82 -5.16 -17.05 11.58
N ASP A 83 -5.13 -16.12 10.62
CA ASP A 83 -3.90 -15.44 10.21
C ASP A 83 -3.65 -14.17 11.05
N GLU A 84 -4.63 -13.66 11.79
CA GLU A 84 -4.49 -12.47 12.62
C GLU A 84 -3.55 -12.71 13.81
N ILE A 85 -2.88 -11.65 14.25
CA ILE A 85 -1.98 -11.65 15.40
C ILE A 85 -2.81 -11.29 16.64
N PRO A 86 -2.92 -12.18 17.65
CA PRO A 86 -3.71 -11.89 18.84
C PRO A 86 -3.23 -10.60 19.54
N GLY A 87 -4.16 -9.76 19.99
CA GLY A 87 -3.85 -8.49 20.65
C GLY A 87 -3.54 -7.32 19.73
N VAL A 88 -3.55 -7.50 18.41
CA VAL A 88 -3.37 -6.45 17.41
C VAL A 88 -4.70 -6.13 16.73
N GLU A 89 -5.02 -4.84 16.58
CA GLU A 89 -6.22 -4.41 15.86
C GLU A 89 -6.02 -4.44 14.35
N TYR A 90 -6.94 -5.08 13.62
CA TYR A 90 -6.91 -5.16 12.15
C TYR A 90 -7.96 -4.26 11.54
N HIS A 91 -7.51 -3.34 10.67
CA HIS A 91 -8.37 -2.46 9.88
C HIS A 91 -8.19 -2.74 8.39
N ARG A 92 -9.30 -3.06 7.71
CA ARG A 92 -9.31 -3.39 6.28
C ARG A 92 -9.86 -2.22 5.48
N ILE A 93 -8.96 -1.50 4.81
CA ILE A 93 -9.28 -0.34 4.00
C ILE A 93 -9.06 -0.69 2.53
N LYS A 94 -10.14 -0.92 1.80
CA LYS A 94 -10.08 -1.29 0.40
C LYS A 94 -9.69 -0.07 -0.46
N ILE A 95 -8.39 0.18 -0.65
CA ILE A 95 -7.92 1.34 -1.44
C ILE A 95 -8.49 1.36 -2.86
N ASN A 96 -8.70 0.24 -3.51
CA ASN A 96 -9.41 0.20 -4.79
C ASN A 96 -10.93 0.22 -4.58
N GLY A 97 -11.47 1.35 -4.14
CA GLY A 97 -12.88 1.56 -3.83
C GLY A 97 -13.80 1.54 -5.06
N ARG A 98 -15.11 1.75 -4.83
CA ARG A 98 -16.12 1.70 -5.92
C ARG A 98 -15.92 2.78 -6.98
N ALA A 99 -15.41 3.96 -6.61
CA ALA A 99 -15.17 5.04 -7.56
C ALA A 99 -14.03 4.68 -8.50
N PHE A 100 -12.93 4.12 -7.97
CA PHE A 100 -11.82 3.60 -8.74
C PHE A 100 -12.24 2.45 -9.69
N GLU A 101 -13.01 1.48 -9.21
CA GLU A 101 -13.54 0.39 -10.04
C GLU A 101 -14.40 0.93 -11.20
N ARG A 102 -15.30 1.89 -10.92
CA ARG A 102 -16.10 2.55 -11.96
C ARG A 102 -15.25 3.30 -12.97
N HIS A 103 -14.21 4.00 -12.49
CA HIS A 103 -13.26 4.68 -13.37
C HIS A 103 -12.59 3.69 -14.32
N LEU A 104 -12.01 2.60 -13.82
CA LEU A 104 -11.38 1.59 -14.68
C LEU A 104 -12.36 0.97 -15.69
N LEU A 105 -13.60 0.70 -15.27
CA LEU A 105 -14.65 0.19 -16.17
C LEU A 105 -15.03 1.18 -17.26
N SER A 106 -15.02 2.49 -16.97
CA SER A 106 -15.33 3.54 -17.94
C SER A 106 -14.28 3.69 -19.04
N LEU A 107 -13.07 3.20 -18.80
CA LEU A 107 -11.97 3.21 -19.78
C LEU A 107 -12.02 2.03 -20.75
N LEU A 108 -12.90 1.05 -20.52
CA LEU A 108 -13.07 -0.10 -21.41
C LEU A 108 -13.85 0.26 -22.68
N SER A 109 -13.54 -0.46 -23.77
CA SER A 109 -14.44 -0.49 -24.94
C SER A 109 -15.79 -1.11 -24.57
N TRP A 110 -16.86 -0.81 -25.32
CA TRP A 110 -18.18 -1.42 -25.12
C TRP A 110 -18.13 -2.96 -25.06
N TRP A 111 -17.37 -3.57 -25.94
CA TRP A 111 -17.22 -5.02 -26.01
C TRP A 111 -16.51 -5.60 -24.78
N ASP A 112 -15.45 -4.95 -24.32
CA ASP A 112 -14.69 -5.41 -23.18
C ASP A 112 -15.45 -5.14 -21.87
N PHE A 113 -16.22 -4.07 -21.80
CA PHE A 113 -17.13 -3.82 -20.69
C PHE A 113 -18.15 -4.96 -20.52
N PHE A 114 -18.84 -5.38 -21.61
CA PHE A 114 -19.77 -6.50 -21.54
C PHE A 114 -19.09 -7.82 -21.21
N LYS A 115 -17.87 -8.07 -21.71
CA LYS A 115 -17.09 -9.25 -21.30
C LYS A 115 -16.81 -9.25 -19.80
N VAL A 116 -16.41 -8.13 -19.23
CA VAL A 116 -16.14 -8.00 -17.79
C VAL A 116 -17.42 -8.26 -17.00
N ILE A 117 -18.55 -7.67 -17.38
CA ILE A 117 -19.85 -7.91 -16.71
C ILE A 117 -20.23 -9.39 -16.81
N PHE A 118 -20.11 -10.00 -17.99
CA PHE A 118 -20.37 -11.44 -18.17
C PHE A 118 -19.53 -12.29 -17.21
N PHE A 119 -18.21 -12.06 -17.16
CA PHE A 119 -17.33 -12.79 -16.27
C PHE A 119 -17.66 -12.57 -14.77
N PHE A 120 -18.05 -11.35 -14.39
CA PHE A 120 -18.48 -11.08 -13.00
C PHE A 120 -19.78 -11.84 -12.65
N VAL A 121 -20.79 -11.85 -13.51
CA VAL A 121 -22.06 -12.53 -13.30
C VAL A 121 -21.85 -14.04 -13.15
N PHE A 122 -21.00 -14.62 -13.99
CA PHE A 122 -20.66 -16.05 -13.93
C PHE A 122 -19.55 -16.43 -12.95
N GLN A 123 -19.13 -15.50 -12.07
CA GLN A 123 -18.11 -15.70 -11.04
C GLN A 123 -16.69 -15.99 -11.56
N TYR A 124 -16.40 -15.73 -12.83
CA TYR A 124 -15.05 -15.83 -13.44
C TYR A 124 -14.23 -14.57 -13.15
N ARG A 125 -14.00 -14.28 -11.84
CA ARG A 125 -13.37 -13.01 -11.40
C ARG A 125 -11.96 -12.79 -11.96
N ILE A 126 -11.16 -13.84 -12.06
CA ILE A 126 -9.79 -13.75 -12.61
C ILE A 126 -9.83 -13.34 -14.08
N GLU A 127 -10.76 -13.89 -14.88
CA GLU A 127 -10.92 -13.52 -16.28
C GLU A 127 -11.38 -12.07 -16.44
N ALA A 128 -12.28 -11.59 -15.59
CA ALA A 128 -12.69 -10.19 -15.55
C ALA A 128 -11.49 -9.26 -15.25
N ILE A 129 -10.68 -9.60 -14.24
CA ILE A 129 -9.46 -8.86 -13.89
C ILE A 129 -8.47 -8.90 -15.05
N ARG A 130 -8.31 -10.04 -15.72
CA ARG A 130 -7.41 -10.19 -16.88
C ARG A 130 -7.80 -9.29 -18.05
N VAL A 131 -9.09 -9.11 -18.31
CA VAL A 131 -9.57 -8.15 -19.33
C VAL A 131 -9.18 -6.72 -18.92
N LEU A 132 -9.46 -6.31 -17.68
CA LEU A 132 -9.07 -4.98 -17.16
C LEU A 132 -7.56 -4.78 -17.21
N SER A 133 -6.79 -5.77 -16.82
CA SER A 133 -5.32 -5.70 -16.85
C SER A 133 -4.81 -5.45 -18.27
N ARG A 134 -5.28 -6.21 -19.24
CA ARG A 134 -4.79 -6.11 -20.62
C ARG A 134 -5.28 -4.87 -21.36
N GLN A 135 -6.53 -4.46 -21.14
CA GLN A 135 -7.15 -3.38 -21.89
C GLN A 135 -6.95 -2.00 -21.27
N VAL A 136 -6.77 -1.94 -19.94
CA VAL A 136 -6.67 -0.67 -19.21
C VAL A 136 -5.32 -0.54 -18.50
N MET A 137 -4.94 -1.52 -17.66
CA MET A 137 -3.78 -1.35 -16.77
C MET A 137 -2.46 -1.37 -17.57
N LEU A 138 -2.24 -2.35 -18.46
CA LEU A 138 -1.01 -2.46 -19.24
C LEU A 138 -0.75 -1.23 -20.13
N PRO A 139 -1.73 -0.72 -20.94
CA PRO A 139 -1.49 0.45 -21.76
C PRO A 139 -1.20 1.72 -20.98
N ARG A 140 -1.74 1.85 -19.76
CA ARG A 140 -1.58 3.03 -18.90
C ARG A 140 -0.35 2.97 -18.03
N GLY A 141 0.10 1.77 -17.66
CA GLY A 141 1.24 1.54 -16.81
C GLY A 141 0.97 1.78 -15.32
N LEU A 142 1.97 1.42 -14.51
CA LEU A 142 1.86 1.42 -13.05
C LEU A 142 1.70 2.83 -12.46
N VAL A 143 2.39 3.82 -13.04
CA VAL A 143 2.32 5.22 -12.58
C VAL A 143 0.91 5.77 -12.73
N CYS A 144 0.30 5.63 -13.92
CA CYS A 144 -1.08 6.11 -14.12
C CYS A 144 -2.07 5.45 -13.16
N LEU A 145 -1.88 4.16 -12.83
CA LEU A 145 -2.72 3.48 -11.85
C LEU A 145 -2.57 4.10 -10.44
N GLY A 146 -1.36 4.52 -10.07
CA GLY A 146 -1.09 5.26 -8.83
C GLY A 146 -1.79 6.62 -8.81
N LEU A 147 -1.74 7.36 -9.92
CA LEU A 147 -2.41 8.65 -10.07
C LEU A 147 -3.94 8.50 -10.06
N ASP A 148 -4.49 7.50 -10.78
CA ASP A 148 -5.91 7.18 -10.71
C ASP A 148 -6.37 6.84 -9.27
N THR A 149 -5.48 6.25 -8.47
CA THR A 149 -5.77 5.99 -7.05
C THR A 149 -5.90 7.28 -6.25
N LEU A 150 -5.03 8.27 -6.49
CA LEU A 150 -5.15 9.60 -5.87
C LEU A 150 -6.49 10.27 -6.21
N ASP A 151 -6.87 10.22 -7.50
CA ASP A 151 -8.06 10.93 -7.99
C ASP A 151 -9.38 10.27 -7.59
N HIS A 152 -9.37 8.93 -7.38
CA HIS A 152 -10.61 8.18 -7.22
C HIS A 152 -10.76 7.43 -5.89
N CYS A 153 -9.77 7.49 -4.99
CA CYS A 153 -9.83 6.80 -3.68
C CYS A 153 -9.71 7.78 -2.50
N GLY A 154 -10.11 9.04 -2.66
CA GLY A 154 -9.97 10.07 -1.62
C GLY A 154 -10.50 9.66 -0.23
N PRO A 155 -11.73 9.13 -0.10
CA PRO A 155 -12.26 8.68 1.18
C PRO A 155 -11.41 7.58 1.84
N GLU A 156 -10.94 6.60 1.07
CA GLU A 156 -10.14 5.49 1.55
C GLU A 156 -8.72 5.95 1.94
N LEU A 157 -8.14 6.89 1.17
CA LEU A 157 -6.86 7.51 1.48
C LEU A 157 -6.95 8.31 2.78
N ARG A 158 -8.00 9.13 2.95
CA ARG A 158 -8.26 9.86 4.18
C ARG A 158 -8.38 8.92 5.38
N GLU A 159 -9.15 7.83 5.24
CA GLU A 159 -9.31 6.83 6.29
C GLU A 159 -7.94 6.25 6.69
N ALA A 160 -7.11 5.82 5.72
CA ALA A 160 -5.78 5.28 6.00
C ALA A 160 -4.85 6.31 6.67
N LEU A 161 -4.87 7.57 6.23
CA LEU A 161 -4.07 8.65 6.83
C LEU A 161 -4.50 8.96 8.25
N SER A 162 -5.79 8.80 8.60
CA SER A 162 -6.31 9.12 9.94
C SER A 162 -5.68 8.29 11.05
N PHE A 163 -5.16 7.10 10.77
CA PHE A 163 -4.49 6.25 11.75
C PHE A 163 -3.18 6.86 12.27
N TYR A 164 -2.58 7.79 11.56
CA TYR A 164 -1.35 8.46 11.98
C TYR A 164 -1.59 9.76 12.76
N THR A 165 -2.85 10.10 13.01
CA THR A 165 -3.22 11.30 13.80
C THR A 165 -3.26 11.05 15.29
N SER A 166 -3.12 9.80 15.75
CA SER A 166 -3.30 9.41 17.14
C SER A 166 -2.20 8.45 17.63
N PRO A 167 -1.60 8.70 18.81
CA PRO A 167 -0.66 7.77 19.42
C PRO A 167 -1.30 6.43 19.84
N GLN A 168 -2.64 6.36 19.96
CA GLN A 168 -3.34 5.15 20.36
C GLN A 168 -3.28 4.06 19.30
N THR A 169 -3.25 4.45 18.02
CA THR A 169 -3.17 3.53 16.87
C THR A 169 -1.74 3.14 16.49
N LEU A 170 -0.74 3.73 17.16
CA LEU A 170 0.67 3.50 16.86
C LEU A 170 1.35 2.68 17.96
N PRO A 171 2.35 1.85 17.64
CA PRO A 171 2.92 1.59 16.32
C PRO A 171 1.97 0.88 15.33
N CYS A 172 2.06 1.23 14.04
CA CYS A 172 1.19 0.72 13.00
C CYS A 172 1.97 0.08 11.84
N VAL A 173 1.52 -1.09 11.38
CA VAL A 173 1.98 -1.71 10.12
C VAL A 173 0.94 -1.46 9.03
N ILE A 174 1.36 -0.85 7.93
CA ILE A 174 0.54 -0.73 6.73
C ILE A 174 1.01 -1.71 5.66
N HIS A 175 0.08 -2.46 5.08
CA HIS A 175 0.43 -3.43 4.05
C HIS A 175 -0.63 -3.57 2.95
N CYS A 176 -0.20 -4.11 1.82
CA CYS A 176 -1.07 -4.65 0.77
C CYS A 176 -0.58 -6.06 0.40
N THR A 177 -0.72 -6.50 -0.84
CA THR A 177 -0.23 -7.83 -1.24
C THR A 177 1.30 -7.88 -1.25
N GLN A 178 1.96 -6.91 -1.89
CA GLN A 178 3.42 -6.83 -2.00
C GLN A 178 4.04 -5.75 -1.09
N GLY A 179 3.22 -4.89 -0.48
CA GLY A 179 3.71 -3.72 0.24
C GLY A 179 4.38 -2.67 -0.66
N LYS A 180 4.12 -2.70 -1.95
CA LYS A 180 4.75 -1.89 -2.98
C LYS A 180 3.91 -0.65 -3.34
N ASP A 181 2.82 -0.82 -4.07
CA ASP A 181 2.09 0.28 -4.72
C ASP A 181 1.15 1.03 -3.77
N ARG A 182 0.06 0.41 -3.31
CA ARG A 182 -0.91 1.02 -2.38
C ARG A 182 -0.24 1.42 -1.06
N THR A 183 0.59 0.55 -0.52
CA THR A 183 1.39 0.83 0.68
C THR A 183 2.37 1.97 0.44
N GLY A 184 3.08 1.94 -0.70
CA GLY A 184 4.02 3.00 -1.08
C GLY A 184 3.34 4.35 -1.23
N LEU A 185 2.14 4.39 -1.80
CA LEU A 185 1.35 5.62 -1.94
C LEU A 185 1.00 6.24 -0.58
N ILE A 186 0.48 5.43 0.36
CA ILE A 186 0.15 5.94 1.71
C ILE A 186 1.41 6.40 2.45
N CYS A 187 2.50 5.61 2.41
CA CYS A 187 3.78 6.03 3.01
C CYS A 187 4.29 7.34 2.39
N ALA A 188 4.21 7.48 1.07
CA ALA A 188 4.62 8.72 0.40
C ALA A 188 3.79 9.93 0.85
N LEU A 189 2.46 9.80 0.94
CA LEU A 189 1.59 10.87 1.43
C LEU A 189 1.90 11.23 2.90
N VAL A 190 2.10 10.24 3.77
CA VAL A 190 2.52 10.51 5.17
C VAL A 190 3.85 11.26 5.19
N LEU A 191 4.85 10.81 4.44
CA LEU A 191 6.16 11.44 4.40
C LEU A 191 6.11 12.86 3.79
N MET A 192 5.25 13.11 2.79
CA MET A 192 5.00 14.45 2.26
C MET A 192 4.33 15.37 3.30
N ILE A 193 3.37 14.86 4.12
CA ILE A 193 2.78 15.60 5.25
C ILE A 193 3.85 16.00 6.28
N LEU A 194 4.87 15.16 6.48
CA LEU A 194 6.00 15.43 7.38
C LEU A 194 7.09 16.32 6.76
N ASP A 195 6.87 16.88 5.58
CA ASP A 195 7.82 17.71 4.83
C ASP A 195 9.18 17.00 4.57
N ILE A 196 9.16 15.67 4.39
CA ILE A 196 10.36 14.88 4.08
C ILE A 196 10.78 15.14 2.63
N PRO A 197 12.09 15.38 2.38
CA PRO A 197 12.60 15.57 1.03
C PRO A 197 12.26 14.42 0.07
N LEU A 198 11.87 14.75 -1.16
CA LEU A 198 11.41 13.78 -2.16
C LEU A 198 12.41 12.63 -2.36
N ALA A 199 13.72 12.94 -2.40
CA ALA A 199 14.76 11.92 -2.52
C ALA A 199 14.76 10.88 -1.39
N ALA A 200 14.38 11.26 -0.17
CA ALA A 200 14.26 10.31 0.94
C ALA A 200 13.00 9.45 0.83
N ILE A 201 11.91 10.01 0.29
CA ILE A 201 10.68 9.27 -0.02
C ILE A 201 10.93 8.24 -1.13
N GLU A 202 11.60 8.66 -2.20
CA GLU A 202 12.02 7.79 -3.31
C GLU A 202 12.95 6.67 -2.82
N HIS A 203 13.91 7.00 -1.95
CA HIS A 203 14.80 6.01 -1.36
C HIS A 203 14.01 4.91 -0.63
N ASP A 204 13.09 5.27 0.29
CA ASP A 204 12.25 4.27 0.96
C ASP A 204 11.44 3.45 -0.06
N TYR A 205 10.87 4.08 -1.07
CA TYR A 205 10.08 3.38 -2.08
C TYR A 205 10.91 2.34 -2.85
N PHE A 206 12.12 2.69 -3.28
CA PHE A 206 12.99 1.82 -4.08
C PHE A 206 13.60 0.65 -3.31
N LEU A 207 13.78 0.75 -2.00
CA LEU A 207 14.18 -0.40 -1.17
C LEU A 207 13.22 -1.60 -1.31
N THR A 208 12.03 -1.37 -1.81
CA THR A 208 11.03 -2.41 -2.08
C THR A 208 11.50 -3.44 -3.10
N ASP A 209 12.25 -3.04 -4.12
CA ASP A 209 12.73 -3.97 -5.16
C ASP A 209 13.66 -5.03 -4.56
N ASP A 210 14.65 -4.62 -3.76
CA ASP A 210 15.56 -5.53 -3.09
C ASP A 210 14.84 -6.39 -2.04
N ALA A 211 13.92 -5.78 -1.28
CA ALA A 211 13.15 -6.47 -0.25
C ALA A 211 12.21 -7.56 -0.82
N LEU A 212 11.76 -7.41 -2.07
CA LEU A 212 10.89 -8.38 -2.74
C LEU A 212 11.66 -9.43 -3.57
N MET A 213 12.97 -9.30 -3.73
CA MET A 213 13.76 -10.28 -4.51
C MET A 213 13.53 -11.75 -4.08
N PRO A 214 13.49 -12.09 -2.77
CA PRO A 214 13.25 -13.47 -2.35
C PRO A 214 11.89 -14.04 -2.77
N THR A 215 10.86 -13.19 -2.87
CA THR A 215 9.49 -13.59 -3.21
C THR A 215 9.15 -13.34 -4.69
N ARG A 216 10.07 -12.76 -5.46
CA ARG A 216 9.87 -12.40 -6.87
C ARG A 216 9.36 -13.54 -7.75
N PRO A 217 9.88 -14.80 -7.67
CA PRO A 217 9.38 -15.89 -8.50
C PRO A 217 7.89 -16.16 -8.29
N GLN A 218 7.43 -16.17 -7.03
CA GLN A 218 6.01 -16.35 -6.71
C GLN A 218 5.17 -15.16 -7.16
N MET A 219 5.67 -13.94 -6.96
CA MET A 219 5.01 -12.71 -7.38
C MET A 219 4.79 -12.67 -8.89
N LEU A 220 5.77 -13.10 -9.70
CA LEU A 220 5.64 -13.18 -11.16
C LEU A 220 4.53 -14.14 -11.60
N VAL A 221 4.35 -15.26 -10.91
CA VAL A 221 3.23 -16.18 -11.19
C VAL A 221 1.89 -15.46 -10.94
N GLU A 222 1.74 -14.78 -9.81
CA GLU A 222 0.52 -14.04 -9.47
C GLU A 222 0.20 -12.91 -10.45
N ILE A 223 1.23 -12.18 -10.91
CA ILE A 223 1.13 -11.08 -11.88
C ILE A 223 0.71 -11.60 -13.27
N ARG A 224 1.35 -12.65 -13.76
CA ARG A 224 1.02 -13.27 -15.05
C ARG A 224 -0.37 -13.91 -15.06
N GLU A 225 -0.82 -14.46 -13.93
CA GLU A 225 -2.16 -15.02 -13.78
C GLU A 225 -3.26 -14.00 -14.10
N ILE A 226 -3.08 -12.74 -13.69
CA ILE A 226 -4.03 -11.65 -13.97
C ILE A 226 -3.74 -10.93 -15.28
N GLY A 227 -2.78 -11.43 -16.09
CA GLY A 227 -2.50 -10.93 -17.43
C GLY A 227 -1.59 -9.73 -17.53
N LEU A 228 -0.86 -9.39 -16.46
CA LEU A 228 0.17 -8.34 -16.44
C LEU A 228 1.56 -8.89 -16.82
N THR A 229 2.49 -8.00 -17.18
CA THR A 229 3.87 -8.33 -17.56
C THR A 229 4.80 -8.31 -16.34
N ASP A 230 5.99 -8.87 -16.50
CA ASP A 230 7.00 -8.97 -15.44
C ASP A 230 7.48 -7.61 -14.92
N GLU A 231 7.34 -6.55 -15.70
CA GLU A 231 7.66 -5.17 -15.31
C GLU A 231 6.82 -4.70 -14.10
N TRP A 232 5.61 -5.25 -13.94
CA TRP A 232 4.74 -4.95 -12.81
C TRP A 232 5.25 -5.52 -11.47
N ALA A 233 6.28 -6.36 -11.52
CA ALA A 233 6.97 -6.85 -10.34
C ALA A 233 7.98 -5.86 -9.74
N SER A 234 8.36 -4.83 -10.49
CA SER A 234 9.33 -3.82 -10.04
C SER A 234 8.64 -2.52 -9.65
N THR A 235 9.35 -1.65 -8.90
CA THR A 235 8.91 -0.28 -8.64
C THR A 235 9.00 0.56 -9.92
N ALA A 236 8.08 1.50 -10.11
CA ALA A 236 8.21 2.47 -11.19
C ALA A 236 9.13 3.61 -10.75
N LYS A 237 10.18 3.88 -11.54
CA LYS A 237 11.25 4.85 -11.20
C LYS A 237 10.74 6.26 -10.98
N ASP A 238 9.67 6.64 -11.66
CA ASP A 238 9.06 7.97 -11.64
C ASP A 238 7.77 8.03 -10.81
N MET A 239 7.44 6.98 -10.04
CA MET A 239 6.19 6.91 -9.27
C MET A 239 6.06 8.10 -8.30
N ILE A 240 7.04 8.30 -7.44
CA ILE A 240 6.97 9.29 -6.36
C ILE A 240 7.02 10.71 -6.93
N SER A 241 7.90 10.97 -7.88
CA SER A 241 7.99 12.28 -8.56
C SER A 241 6.74 12.59 -9.39
N SER A 242 6.10 11.57 -9.99
CA SER A 242 4.84 11.74 -10.71
C SER A 242 3.66 12.02 -9.76
N ILE A 243 3.61 11.37 -8.60
CA ILE A 243 2.63 11.65 -7.54
C ILE A 243 2.76 13.12 -7.08
N GLU A 244 3.97 13.56 -6.75
CA GLU A 244 4.23 14.95 -6.30
C GLU A 244 3.81 15.95 -7.38
N ARG A 245 4.23 15.73 -8.61
CA ARG A 245 3.88 16.58 -9.76
C ARG A 245 2.37 16.62 -10.00
N HIS A 246 1.69 15.48 -10.00
CA HIS A 246 0.25 15.39 -10.18
C HIS A 246 -0.53 16.16 -9.11
N ILE A 247 -0.15 15.99 -7.84
CA ILE A 247 -0.74 16.73 -6.72
C ILE A 247 -0.53 18.24 -6.89
N ARG A 248 0.67 18.68 -7.27
CA ARG A 248 0.99 20.08 -7.50
C ARG A 248 0.21 20.69 -8.67
N ASP A 249 0.24 19.99 -9.82
CA ASP A 249 -0.24 20.55 -11.09
C ASP A 249 -1.77 20.43 -11.23
N ASN A 250 -2.40 19.39 -10.68
CA ASN A 250 -3.84 19.14 -10.83
C ASN A 250 -4.67 19.47 -9.60
N HIS A 251 -4.05 19.55 -8.42
CA HIS A 251 -4.77 19.81 -7.16
C HIS A 251 -4.31 21.09 -6.44
N GLY A 252 -3.35 21.82 -7.00
CA GLY A 252 -2.85 23.07 -6.40
C GLY A 252 -1.93 22.85 -5.19
N GLY A 253 -1.34 21.65 -5.08
CA GLY A 253 -0.42 21.28 -4.02
C GLY A 253 -0.99 20.32 -2.99
N LEU A 254 -0.11 19.83 -2.10
CA LEU A 254 -0.44 18.77 -1.14
C LEU A 254 -1.59 19.16 -0.20
N ASP A 255 -1.54 20.37 0.35
CA ASP A 255 -2.56 20.85 1.30
C ASP A 255 -3.93 20.93 0.66
N SER A 256 -4.02 21.51 -0.56
CA SER A 256 -5.27 21.58 -1.31
C SER A 256 -5.81 20.20 -1.68
N TYR A 257 -4.94 19.26 -2.06
CA TYR A 257 -5.31 17.89 -2.32
C TYR A 257 -5.89 17.22 -1.07
N LEU A 258 -5.19 17.31 0.06
CA LEU A 258 -5.63 16.71 1.32
C LEU A 258 -6.94 17.32 1.83
N ASP A 259 -7.10 18.63 1.71
CA ASP A 259 -8.37 19.31 2.04
C ASP A 259 -9.52 18.79 1.15
N SER A 260 -9.27 18.58 -0.14
CA SER A 260 -10.27 18.07 -1.10
C SER A 260 -10.79 16.67 -0.77
N ILE A 261 -9.95 15.82 -0.17
CA ILE A 261 -10.36 14.50 0.30
C ILE A 261 -10.87 14.50 1.75
N GLY A 262 -10.93 15.68 2.40
CA GLY A 262 -11.41 15.86 3.76
C GLY A 262 -10.39 15.51 4.85
N PHE A 263 -9.09 15.63 4.54
CA PHE A 263 -7.98 15.50 5.50
C PHE A 263 -7.40 16.88 5.79
N ASP A 264 -7.97 17.58 6.76
CA ASP A 264 -7.76 18.98 7.02
C ASP A 264 -6.41 19.32 7.68
N GLN A 265 -6.15 20.62 7.84
CA GLN A 265 -4.93 21.14 8.46
C GLN A 265 -4.72 20.63 9.90
N HIS A 266 -5.80 20.49 10.69
CA HIS A 266 -5.71 19.98 12.05
C HIS A 266 -5.23 18.53 12.05
N GLN A 267 -5.77 17.69 11.18
CA GLN A 267 -5.36 16.30 11.02
C GLN A 267 -3.89 16.19 10.56
N ARG A 268 -3.46 17.02 9.61
CA ARG A 268 -2.04 17.11 9.18
C ARG A 268 -1.12 17.52 10.33
N GLY A 269 -1.54 18.51 11.13
CA GLY A 269 -0.83 18.91 12.36
C GLY A 269 -0.66 17.75 13.34
N ARG A 270 -1.71 16.97 13.57
CA ARG A 270 -1.67 15.78 14.44
C ARG A 270 -0.69 14.72 13.93
N VAL A 271 -0.63 14.48 12.60
CA VAL A 271 0.37 13.56 12.02
C VAL A 271 1.78 14.04 12.32
N ARG A 272 2.07 15.33 12.14
CA ARG A 272 3.38 15.93 12.45
C ARG A 272 3.73 15.79 13.92
N GLU A 273 2.83 16.16 14.83
CA GLU A 273 3.02 16.02 16.29
C GLU A 273 3.30 14.58 16.71
N THR A 274 2.66 13.63 16.06
CA THR A 274 2.75 12.22 16.42
C THR A 274 4.02 11.58 15.89
N LEU A 275 4.45 11.89 14.66
CA LEU A 275 5.53 11.20 13.97
C LEU A 275 6.86 11.95 13.92
N LEU A 276 6.92 13.27 14.15
CA LEU A 276 8.18 14.02 14.20
C LEU A 276 8.76 14.05 15.62
N TYR A 277 10.11 14.15 15.69
CA TYR A 277 10.80 14.36 16.99
C TYR A 277 10.53 15.74 17.55
#